data_8df2ccade0322a941caa2d53d303d503
#
_entry.id   8df2ccade0322a941caa2d53d303d503
#
_cell.length_a   1.000
_cell.length_b   1.000
_cell.length_c   1.000
_cell.angle_alpha   90.00
_cell.angle_beta   90.00
_cell.angle_gamma   90.00
#
_symmetry.space_group_name_H-M   'P 1'
#
loop_
_entity.id
_entity.type
_entity.pdbx_description
1 polymer ?
#
loop_
_entity_poly.entity_id
_entity_poly.type
_entity_poly.pdbx_seq_one_letter_code
_entity_poly.pdbx_strand_id
1 'polypeptide(L)'
;MNIVLCHGVMGPDENWKTRIYNPTKGWKDWLQFMIELEHDVIMQRPYFPHAHALLMKYDEWEKVMDKQDINEDTVLIGHSAGGGFVLKYLSKHPKLKVRQVVLVAPWIDVEKFQPFDFYKGLELNNDIVAQSKQGIDLMISDGDMPHIISSFDKITKNIPDIHVHKFTGRGHFTGDELPEIMSIIKW
;
A
#
# COMPACT_ATOMS: atom_id res chain seq x y z
N MET A 1 -9.18 -16.25 -6.71
CA MET A 1 -8.27 -15.18 -6.21
C MET A 1 -8.66 -13.86 -6.84
N ASN A 2 -8.59 -12.77 -6.11
CA ASN A 2 -8.72 -11.42 -6.63
C ASN A 2 -7.63 -10.53 -6.01
N ILE A 3 -7.38 -9.37 -6.62
CA ILE A 3 -6.39 -8.40 -6.13
C ILE A 3 -7.08 -7.07 -5.91
N VAL A 4 -6.81 -6.42 -4.77
CA VAL A 4 -7.24 -5.05 -4.49
C VAL A 4 -6.00 -4.18 -4.29
N LEU A 5 -5.82 -3.16 -5.13
CA LEU A 5 -4.68 -2.26 -5.07
C LEU A 5 -5.09 -0.88 -4.53
N CYS A 6 -4.47 -0.49 -3.41
CA CYS A 6 -4.60 0.82 -2.79
C CYS A 6 -3.45 1.73 -3.25
N HIS A 7 -3.78 2.79 -3.97
CA HIS A 7 -2.80 3.71 -4.55
C HIS A 7 -2.19 4.67 -3.50
N GLY A 8 -1.06 5.30 -3.85
CA GLY A 8 -0.45 6.38 -3.08
C GLY A 8 -1.13 7.73 -3.30
N VAL A 9 -0.54 8.78 -2.73
CA VAL A 9 -1.01 10.16 -2.84
C VAL A 9 0.12 11.09 -3.27
N MET A 10 -0.20 12.30 -3.69
CA MET A 10 0.78 13.40 -3.81
C MET A 10 1.32 13.76 -2.43
N GLY A 11 2.60 14.04 -2.34
CA GLY A 11 3.26 14.49 -1.11
C GLY A 11 2.71 15.85 -0.63
N PRO A 12 2.93 16.18 0.65
CA PRO A 12 2.43 17.44 1.24
C PRO A 12 3.03 18.68 0.59
N ASP A 13 4.25 18.59 0.07
CA ASP A 13 4.99 19.69 -0.56
C ASP A 13 4.72 19.79 -2.07
N GLU A 14 3.96 18.86 -2.65
CA GLU A 14 3.66 18.87 -4.07
C GLU A 14 2.49 19.82 -4.39
N ASN A 15 2.68 20.65 -5.41
CA ASN A 15 1.63 21.59 -5.82
C ASN A 15 0.57 20.90 -6.70
N TRP A 16 -0.47 20.42 -6.08
CA TRP A 16 -1.60 19.75 -6.75
C TRP A 16 -2.34 20.66 -7.74
N LYS A 17 -2.20 21.98 -7.64
CA LYS A 17 -2.84 22.95 -8.57
C LYS A 17 -2.16 23.02 -9.93
N THR A 18 -0.87 22.66 -9.99
CA THR A 18 -0.06 22.75 -11.21
C THR A 18 0.29 21.40 -11.81
N ARG A 19 0.04 20.31 -11.08
CA ARG A 19 0.37 18.94 -11.54
C ARG A 19 -0.90 18.11 -11.64
N ILE A 20 -1.15 17.56 -12.83
CA ILE A 20 -2.15 16.49 -12.99
C ILE A 20 -1.53 15.20 -12.45
N TYR A 21 -2.00 14.77 -11.29
CA TYR A 21 -1.59 13.51 -10.68
C TYR A 21 -2.70 12.46 -10.82
N ASN A 22 -2.38 11.36 -11.44
CA ASN A 22 -3.25 10.19 -11.47
C ASN A 22 -2.63 9.08 -10.62
N PRO A 23 -3.13 8.85 -9.40
CA PRO A 23 -2.52 7.90 -8.46
C PRO A 23 -2.62 6.44 -8.91
N THR A 24 -3.49 6.15 -9.88
CA THR A 24 -3.70 4.78 -10.37
C THR A 24 -2.84 4.43 -11.57
N LYS A 25 -2.05 5.36 -12.12
CA LYS A 25 -1.21 5.20 -13.32
C LYS A 25 0.19 4.65 -13.01
N GLY A 26 0.99 4.50 -14.06
CA GLY A 26 2.34 3.94 -14.01
C GLY A 26 2.32 2.42 -13.86
N TRP A 27 3.24 1.86 -13.09
CA TRP A 27 3.35 0.40 -12.93
C TRP A 27 2.04 -0.29 -12.51
N LYS A 28 1.06 0.43 -12.00
CA LYS A 28 -0.24 -0.12 -11.61
C LYS A 28 -1.09 -0.49 -12.82
N ASP A 29 -1.02 0.31 -13.91
CA ASP A 29 -1.64 -0.05 -15.20
C ASP A 29 -0.93 -1.24 -15.81
N TRP A 30 0.42 -1.22 -15.78
CA TRP A 30 1.25 -2.31 -16.26
C TRP A 30 0.96 -3.63 -15.50
N LEU A 31 0.89 -3.56 -14.17
CA LEU A 31 0.59 -4.72 -13.35
C LEU A 31 -0.79 -5.33 -13.69
N GLN A 32 -1.81 -4.50 -13.84
CA GLN A 32 -3.13 -4.99 -14.23
C GLN A 32 -3.07 -5.68 -15.61
N PHE A 33 -2.40 -5.07 -16.59
CA PHE A 33 -2.24 -5.66 -17.92
C PHE A 33 -1.52 -7.02 -17.85
N MET A 34 -0.44 -7.12 -17.07
CA MET A 34 0.30 -8.37 -16.91
C MET A 34 -0.54 -9.47 -16.23
N ILE A 35 -1.30 -9.10 -15.20
CA ILE A 35 -2.20 -10.04 -14.50
C ILE A 35 -3.29 -10.55 -15.45
N GLU A 36 -3.92 -9.67 -16.22
CA GLU A 36 -4.95 -10.03 -17.20
C GLU A 36 -4.39 -10.90 -18.35
N LEU A 37 -3.11 -10.72 -18.70
CA LEU A 37 -2.43 -11.48 -19.74
C LEU A 37 -2.02 -12.88 -19.29
N GLU A 38 -1.52 -13.01 -18.06
CA GLU A 38 -0.85 -14.23 -17.58
C GLU A 38 -1.73 -15.06 -16.62
N HIS A 39 -2.75 -14.45 -16.01
CA HIS A 39 -3.57 -15.07 -14.98
C HIS A 39 -5.06 -14.75 -15.18
N ASP A 40 -5.93 -15.70 -14.82
CA ASP A 40 -7.38 -15.48 -14.75
C ASP A 40 -7.75 -14.89 -13.37
N VAL A 41 -7.33 -13.63 -13.14
CA VAL A 41 -7.48 -12.94 -11.87
C VAL A 41 -8.06 -11.55 -12.08
N ILE A 42 -9.08 -11.21 -11.29
CA ILE A 42 -9.67 -9.86 -11.28
C ILE A 42 -8.80 -8.95 -10.40
N MET A 43 -8.34 -7.84 -10.98
CA MET A 43 -7.66 -6.79 -10.24
C MET A 43 -8.55 -5.55 -10.11
N GLN A 44 -8.89 -5.20 -8.86
CA GLN A 44 -9.64 -4.01 -8.51
C GLN A 44 -8.66 -2.90 -8.15
N ARG A 45 -8.82 -1.71 -8.73
CA ARG A 45 -8.02 -0.52 -8.45
C ARG A 45 -8.95 0.64 -8.07
N PRO A 46 -9.58 0.60 -6.89
CA PRO A 46 -10.48 1.66 -6.48
C PRO A 46 -9.74 3.01 -6.42
N TYR A 47 -10.44 4.07 -6.81
CA TYR A 47 -9.95 5.43 -6.62
C TYR A 47 -10.33 5.91 -5.22
N PHE A 48 -9.32 6.19 -4.41
CA PHE A 48 -9.50 6.78 -3.08
C PHE A 48 -9.53 8.31 -3.19
N PRO A 49 -10.54 8.98 -2.60
CA PRO A 49 -10.71 10.42 -2.74
C PRO A 49 -9.58 11.21 -2.09
N HIS A 50 -9.42 12.45 -2.53
CA HIS A 50 -8.44 13.38 -1.99
C HIS A 50 -7.03 12.81 -1.96
N ALA A 51 -6.54 12.34 -3.12
CA ALA A 51 -5.22 11.72 -3.29
C ALA A 51 -4.05 12.72 -3.10
N HIS A 52 -4.09 13.47 -2.00
CA HIS A 52 -3.07 14.42 -1.56
C HIS A 52 -2.90 14.30 -0.05
N ALA A 53 -1.65 14.26 0.43
CA ALA A 53 -1.33 13.98 1.83
C ALA A 53 -2.06 14.88 2.85
N LEU A 54 -2.26 16.16 2.54
CA LEU A 54 -2.95 17.11 3.44
C LEU A 54 -4.49 17.04 3.36
N LEU A 55 -5.06 16.29 2.42
CA LEU A 55 -6.50 16.28 2.15
C LEU A 55 -7.15 14.92 2.41
N MET A 56 -6.37 13.84 2.39
CA MET A 56 -6.90 12.49 2.56
C MET A 56 -7.48 12.27 3.95
N LYS A 57 -8.60 11.55 4.01
CA LYS A 57 -9.31 11.20 5.24
C LYS A 57 -9.51 9.70 5.31
N TYR A 58 -9.19 9.12 6.47
CA TYR A 58 -9.25 7.67 6.65
C TYR A 58 -10.67 7.11 6.45
N ASP A 59 -11.67 7.73 7.03
CA ASP A 59 -13.07 7.29 6.95
C ASP A 59 -13.65 7.32 5.53
N GLU A 60 -13.16 8.22 4.67
CA GLU A 60 -13.54 8.27 3.27
C GLU A 60 -12.88 7.11 2.48
N TRP A 61 -11.64 6.79 2.79
CA TRP A 61 -10.92 5.67 2.19
C TRP A 61 -11.46 4.32 2.67
N GLU A 62 -11.78 4.20 3.96
CA GLU A 62 -12.44 3.02 4.54
C GLU A 62 -13.75 2.70 3.83
N LYS A 63 -14.62 3.69 3.61
CA LYS A 63 -15.88 3.53 2.84
C LYS A 63 -15.69 3.06 1.39
N VAL A 64 -14.57 3.40 0.78
CA VAL A 64 -14.23 2.88 -0.56
C VAL A 64 -13.78 1.43 -0.47
N MET A 65 -12.95 1.12 0.53
CA MET A 65 -12.43 -0.22 0.77
C MET A 65 -13.54 -1.22 1.14
N ASP A 66 -14.50 -0.80 1.96
CA ASP A 66 -15.64 -1.62 2.39
C ASP A 66 -16.57 -2.05 1.25
N LYS A 67 -16.46 -1.41 0.08
CA LYS A 67 -17.20 -1.78 -1.13
C LYS A 67 -16.47 -2.80 -2.01
N GLN A 68 -15.22 -3.11 -1.70
CA GLN A 68 -14.45 -4.08 -2.45
C GLN A 68 -14.78 -5.51 -1.96
N ASP A 69 -14.69 -6.46 -2.86
CA ASP A 69 -14.81 -7.88 -2.49
C ASP A 69 -13.49 -8.35 -1.88
N ILE A 70 -13.38 -8.22 -0.54
CA ILE A 70 -12.20 -8.64 0.22
C ILE A 70 -12.54 -9.89 1.02
N ASN A 71 -11.81 -10.95 0.74
CA ASN A 71 -11.99 -12.26 1.38
C ASN A 71 -10.65 -12.99 1.51
N GLU A 72 -10.69 -14.22 2.00
CA GLU A 72 -9.51 -15.04 2.26
C GLU A 72 -8.64 -15.36 1.05
N ASP A 73 -9.14 -15.14 -0.17
CA ASP A 73 -8.43 -15.33 -1.43
C ASP A 73 -7.96 -14.01 -2.05
N THR A 74 -8.14 -12.89 -1.34
CA THR A 74 -7.74 -11.56 -1.81
C THR A 74 -6.26 -11.30 -1.53
N VAL A 75 -5.53 -10.82 -2.53
CA VAL A 75 -4.22 -10.17 -2.35
C VAL A 75 -4.43 -8.66 -2.21
N LEU A 76 -4.03 -8.10 -1.08
CA LEU A 76 -4.04 -6.65 -0.85
C LEU A 76 -2.69 -6.07 -1.24
N ILE A 77 -2.68 -5.12 -2.16
CA ILE A 77 -1.47 -4.39 -2.55
C ILE A 77 -1.64 -2.93 -2.12
N GLY A 78 -0.66 -2.38 -1.41
CA GLY A 78 -0.67 -0.97 -1.00
C GLY A 78 0.62 -0.25 -1.38
N HIS A 79 0.53 0.86 -2.12
CA HIS A 79 1.68 1.69 -2.46
C HIS A 79 1.69 2.98 -1.65
N SER A 80 2.82 3.34 -1.06
CA SER A 80 3.00 4.61 -0.34
C SER A 80 1.93 4.79 0.75
N ALA A 81 1.13 5.85 0.70
CA ALA A 81 0.00 6.08 1.60
C ALA A 81 -1.01 4.92 1.57
N GLY A 82 -1.21 4.28 0.41
CA GLY A 82 -2.06 3.08 0.30
C GLY A 82 -1.52 1.90 1.09
N GLY A 83 -0.19 1.77 1.21
CA GLY A 83 0.44 0.74 2.05
C GLY A 83 0.17 0.98 3.55
N GLY A 84 0.33 2.21 4.00
CA GLY A 84 -0.03 2.60 5.37
C GLY A 84 -1.53 2.45 5.64
N PHE A 85 -2.38 2.78 4.65
CA PHE A 85 -3.83 2.57 4.74
C PHE A 85 -4.17 1.09 4.92
N VAL A 86 -3.59 0.18 4.14
CA VAL A 86 -3.82 -1.27 4.26
C VAL A 86 -3.47 -1.75 5.67
N LEU A 87 -2.33 -1.34 6.23
CA LEU A 87 -1.95 -1.69 7.61
C LEU A 87 -2.98 -1.18 8.62
N LYS A 88 -3.43 0.07 8.48
CA LYS A 88 -4.45 0.64 9.38
C LYS A 88 -5.80 -0.06 9.22
N TYR A 89 -6.20 -0.36 8.00
CA TYR A 89 -7.44 -1.06 7.71
C TYR A 89 -7.45 -2.45 8.37
N LEU A 90 -6.38 -3.23 8.23
CA LEU A 90 -6.24 -4.53 8.87
C LEU A 90 -6.25 -4.40 10.41
N SER A 91 -5.54 -3.43 10.99
CA SER A 91 -5.52 -3.24 12.45
C SER A 91 -6.90 -2.92 13.02
N LYS A 92 -7.76 -2.23 12.25
CA LYS A 92 -9.14 -1.92 12.65
C LYS A 92 -10.13 -3.05 12.38
N HIS A 93 -9.78 -4.00 11.54
CA HIS A 93 -10.61 -5.15 11.16
C HIS A 93 -9.95 -6.49 11.53
N PRO A 94 -9.72 -6.79 12.83
CA PRO A 94 -8.90 -7.92 13.26
C PRO A 94 -9.46 -9.30 12.89
N LYS A 95 -10.72 -9.37 12.50
CA LYS A 95 -11.36 -10.62 12.01
C LYS A 95 -11.20 -10.84 10.51
N LEU A 96 -10.79 -9.79 9.77
CA LEU A 96 -10.59 -9.91 8.33
C LEU A 96 -9.43 -10.87 8.05
N LYS A 97 -9.63 -11.78 7.12
CA LYS A 97 -8.58 -12.67 6.60
C LYS A 97 -8.41 -12.43 5.11
N VAL A 98 -7.14 -12.40 4.69
CA VAL A 98 -6.78 -12.22 3.28
C VAL A 98 -5.73 -13.26 2.87
N ARG A 99 -5.53 -13.45 1.57
CA ARG A 99 -4.52 -14.37 1.05
C ARG A 99 -3.11 -13.88 1.34
N GLN A 100 -2.79 -12.66 0.91
CA GLN A 100 -1.47 -12.04 1.02
C GLN A 100 -1.59 -10.53 1.11
N VAL A 101 -0.61 -9.88 1.75
CA VAL A 101 -0.46 -8.43 1.72
C VAL A 101 0.89 -8.08 1.08
N VAL A 102 0.90 -7.18 0.10
CA VAL A 102 2.13 -6.65 -0.52
C VAL A 102 2.18 -5.14 -0.33
N LEU A 103 3.17 -4.68 0.42
CA LEU A 103 3.37 -3.27 0.74
C LEU A 103 4.55 -2.72 -0.09
N VAL A 104 4.28 -1.78 -0.97
CA VAL A 104 5.30 -1.13 -1.82
C VAL A 104 5.60 0.25 -1.25
N ALA A 105 6.79 0.45 -0.69
CA ALA A 105 7.23 1.70 -0.08
C ALA A 105 6.16 2.34 0.84
N PRO A 106 5.64 1.61 1.84
CA PRO A 106 4.50 2.08 2.65
C PRO A 106 4.87 3.33 3.45
N TRP A 107 3.92 4.28 3.52
CA TRP A 107 4.07 5.51 4.29
C TRP A 107 3.16 5.50 5.53
N ILE A 108 3.75 5.61 6.72
CA ILE A 108 3.06 5.76 8.01
C ILE A 108 3.70 6.82 8.90
N ASP A 109 4.94 7.23 8.62
CA ASP A 109 5.64 8.24 9.41
C ASP A 109 5.24 9.66 8.99
N VAL A 110 4.37 10.26 9.79
CA VAL A 110 3.79 11.58 9.55
C VAL A 110 4.23 12.64 10.57
N GLU A 111 5.22 12.36 11.39
CA GLU A 111 5.64 13.25 12.48
C GLU A 111 6.00 14.65 11.99
N LYS A 112 6.58 14.77 10.79
CA LYS A 112 6.95 16.06 10.18
C LYS A 112 5.79 16.77 9.47
N PHE A 113 4.62 16.15 9.36
CA PHE A 113 3.49 16.64 8.57
C PHE A 113 2.26 16.96 9.43
N GLN A 114 2.46 17.35 10.68
CA GLN A 114 1.37 17.63 11.63
C GLN A 114 0.65 18.98 11.32
N PRO A 115 -0.67 19.06 11.56
CA PRO A 115 -1.56 18.01 12.08
C PRO A 115 -1.96 17.01 10.98
N PHE A 116 -1.82 15.71 11.25
CA PHE A 116 -2.11 14.65 10.29
C PHE A 116 -2.77 13.45 11.00
N ASP A 117 -4.08 13.32 10.83
CA ASP A 117 -4.90 12.35 11.56
C ASP A 117 -5.15 11.03 10.81
N PHE A 118 -4.72 10.92 9.56
CA PHE A 118 -5.02 9.76 8.72
C PHE A 118 -4.60 8.43 9.36
N TYR A 119 -3.43 8.38 10.00
CA TYR A 119 -2.92 7.19 10.68
C TYR A 119 -3.16 7.18 12.20
N LYS A 120 -3.93 8.13 12.73
CA LYS A 120 -4.29 8.13 14.15
C LYS A 120 -4.99 6.83 14.54
N GLY A 121 -4.51 6.18 15.61
CA GLY A 121 -5.03 4.88 16.07
C GLY A 121 -4.57 3.69 15.22
N LEU A 122 -3.55 3.84 14.37
CA LEU A 122 -2.86 2.71 13.77
C LEU A 122 -2.08 1.96 14.85
N GLU A 123 -2.40 0.72 15.06
CA GLU A 123 -1.69 -0.20 15.95
C GLU A 123 -0.87 -1.18 15.12
N LEU A 124 0.46 -0.98 15.11
CA LEU A 124 1.38 -1.91 14.49
C LEU A 124 1.76 -2.99 15.50
N ASN A 125 1.35 -4.21 15.23
CA ASN A 125 1.75 -5.38 15.98
C ASN A 125 1.76 -6.61 15.08
N ASN A 126 2.33 -7.69 15.57
CA ASN A 126 2.50 -8.90 14.78
C ASN A 126 1.17 -9.66 14.51
N ASP A 127 0.07 -9.31 15.19
CA ASP A 127 -1.23 -9.93 14.98
C ASP A 127 -1.77 -9.65 13.56
N ILE A 128 -1.32 -8.55 12.94
CA ILE A 128 -1.67 -8.22 11.54
C ILE A 128 -1.17 -9.32 10.59
N VAL A 129 -0.03 -9.95 10.86
CA VAL A 129 0.50 -11.03 10.02
C VAL A 129 -0.43 -12.25 10.03
N ALA A 130 -1.04 -12.54 11.17
CA ALA A 130 -1.98 -13.65 11.32
C ALA A 130 -3.29 -13.45 10.52
N GLN A 131 -3.53 -12.26 9.99
CA GLN A 131 -4.66 -11.97 9.10
C GLN A 131 -4.37 -12.37 7.65
N SER A 132 -3.10 -12.62 7.30
CA SER A 132 -2.67 -12.98 5.96
C SER A 132 -2.19 -14.45 5.91
N LYS A 133 -2.85 -15.29 5.13
CA LYS A 133 -2.52 -16.73 5.02
C LYS A 133 -1.09 -16.96 4.51
N GLN A 134 -0.61 -16.10 3.62
CA GLN A 134 0.69 -16.20 2.97
C GLN A 134 1.68 -15.13 3.45
N GLY A 135 1.33 -14.41 4.53
CA GLY A 135 2.18 -13.40 5.14
C GLY A 135 2.07 -12.02 4.49
N ILE A 136 2.91 -11.13 4.96
CA ILE A 136 3.03 -9.75 4.49
C ILE A 136 4.41 -9.58 3.87
N ASP A 137 4.44 -9.15 2.63
CA ASP A 137 5.66 -8.84 1.88
C ASP A 137 5.83 -7.32 1.79
N LEU A 138 6.98 -6.79 2.19
CA LEU A 138 7.30 -5.37 2.20
C LEU A 138 8.45 -5.07 1.24
N MET A 139 8.18 -4.26 0.22
CA MET A 139 9.16 -3.80 -0.75
C MET A 139 9.68 -2.42 -0.37
N ILE A 140 11.00 -2.29 -0.29
CA ILE A 140 11.71 -1.02 -0.02
C ILE A 140 12.89 -0.87 -0.97
N SER A 141 13.21 0.35 -1.36
CA SER A 141 14.40 0.65 -2.16
C SER A 141 15.31 1.64 -1.44
N ASP A 142 16.60 1.55 -1.72
CA ASP A 142 17.54 2.61 -1.37
C ASP A 142 17.19 3.91 -2.11
N GLY A 143 17.57 5.04 -1.55
CA GLY A 143 17.29 6.36 -2.13
C GLY A 143 15.82 6.78 -2.11
N ASP A 144 14.94 6.08 -1.38
CA ASP A 144 13.59 6.56 -1.12
C ASP A 144 13.58 7.74 -0.13
N MET A 145 12.46 8.42 -0.01
CA MET A 145 12.31 9.61 0.85
C MET A 145 12.53 9.25 2.33
N PRO A 146 13.15 10.14 3.14
CA PRO A 146 13.46 9.86 4.55
C PRO A 146 12.27 9.39 5.39
N HIS A 147 11.07 9.92 5.16
CA HIS A 147 9.86 9.49 5.88
C HIS A 147 9.35 8.11 5.45
N ILE A 148 9.67 7.64 4.25
CA ILE A 148 9.41 6.27 3.81
C ILE A 148 10.40 5.31 4.48
N ILE A 149 11.69 5.66 4.52
CA ILE A 149 12.69 4.87 5.23
C ILE A 149 12.33 4.77 6.73
N SER A 150 11.95 5.88 7.36
CA SER A 150 11.48 5.89 8.75
C SER A 150 10.21 5.05 8.94
N SER A 151 9.29 5.06 7.97
CA SER A 151 8.11 4.19 7.99
C SER A 151 8.48 2.72 7.93
N PHE A 152 9.44 2.37 7.05
CA PHE A 152 9.99 1.02 6.96
C PHE A 152 10.56 0.54 8.31
N ASP A 153 11.39 1.37 8.96
CA ASP A 153 11.99 1.03 10.26
C ASP A 153 10.92 0.83 11.34
N LYS A 154 9.90 1.70 11.37
CA LYS A 154 8.77 1.58 12.31
C LYS A 154 7.97 0.28 12.06
N ILE A 155 7.69 -0.06 10.80
CA ILE A 155 6.93 -1.26 10.44
C ILE A 155 7.71 -2.53 10.84
N THR A 156 8.96 -2.64 10.40
CA THR A 156 9.77 -3.87 10.64
C THR A 156 10.10 -4.08 12.13
N LYS A 157 10.22 -2.99 12.90
CA LYS A 157 10.41 -3.06 14.35
C LYS A 157 9.18 -3.64 15.07
N ASN A 158 7.97 -3.30 14.62
CA ASN A 158 6.72 -3.68 15.30
C ASN A 158 6.06 -4.93 14.70
N ILE A 159 6.45 -5.30 13.48
CA ILE A 159 5.97 -6.50 12.78
C ILE A 159 7.19 -7.31 12.33
N PRO A 160 7.86 -8.04 13.25
CA PRO A 160 9.12 -8.73 12.94
C PRO A 160 8.97 -9.89 11.94
N ASP A 161 7.77 -10.47 11.81
CA ASP A 161 7.51 -11.58 10.90
C ASP A 161 7.12 -11.13 9.47
N ILE A 162 7.33 -9.86 9.14
CA ILE A 162 7.12 -9.34 7.78
C ILE A 162 8.29 -9.76 6.86
N HIS A 163 7.97 -10.18 5.64
CA HIS A 163 8.98 -10.55 4.64
C HIS A 163 9.48 -9.28 3.93
N VAL A 164 10.77 -8.97 4.08
CA VAL A 164 11.36 -7.75 3.51
C VAL A 164 12.08 -8.04 2.20
N HIS A 165 11.73 -7.29 1.15
CA HIS A 165 12.38 -7.28 -0.16
C HIS A 165 13.06 -5.92 -0.39
N LYS A 166 14.41 -5.92 -0.41
CA LYS A 166 15.22 -4.71 -0.60
C LYS A 166 15.68 -4.60 -2.04
N PHE A 167 15.48 -3.43 -2.62
CA PHE A 167 15.86 -3.11 -4.01
C PHE A 167 16.83 -1.93 -4.04
N THR A 168 17.58 -1.83 -5.13
CA THR A 168 18.52 -0.74 -5.39
C THR A 168 18.06 0.06 -6.59
N GLY A 169 18.11 1.40 -6.48
CA GLY A 169 17.84 2.31 -7.60
C GLY A 169 16.37 2.42 -8.01
N ARG A 170 15.41 1.88 -7.23
CA ARG A 170 13.97 1.99 -7.53
C ARG A 170 13.32 3.24 -6.93
N GLY A 171 14.02 3.94 -6.01
CA GLY A 171 13.48 5.10 -5.30
C GLY A 171 12.10 4.80 -4.71
N HIS A 172 11.10 5.64 -4.96
CA HIS A 172 9.72 5.46 -4.47
C HIS A 172 8.83 4.59 -5.37
N PHE A 173 9.43 3.75 -6.21
CA PHE A 173 8.70 2.89 -7.16
C PHE A 173 7.68 3.68 -8.00
N THR A 174 8.14 4.78 -8.60
CA THR A 174 7.28 5.67 -9.41
C THR A 174 7.39 5.43 -10.93
N GLY A 175 8.11 4.39 -11.34
CA GLY A 175 8.27 4.01 -12.75
C GLY A 175 6.98 3.49 -13.40
N ASP A 176 7.07 3.22 -14.70
CA ASP A 176 5.93 2.71 -15.48
C ASP A 176 5.72 1.21 -15.32
N GLU A 177 6.75 0.48 -14.86
CA GLU A 177 6.74 -0.97 -14.67
C GLU A 177 7.33 -1.36 -13.31
N LEU A 178 6.87 -2.47 -12.75
CA LEU A 178 7.38 -3.06 -11.51
C LEU A 178 7.39 -4.60 -11.62
N PRO A 179 8.26 -5.18 -12.46
CA PRO A 179 8.25 -6.61 -12.72
C PRO A 179 8.56 -7.46 -11.47
N GLU A 180 9.27 -6.92 -10.50
CA GLU A 180 9.59 -7.62 -9.25
C GLU A 180 8.34 -8.01 -8.47
N ILE A 181 7.24 -7.24 -8.58
CA ILE A 181 6.00 -7.54 -7.84
C ILE A 181 5.34 -8.84 -8.33
N MET A 182 5.51 -9.20 -9.62
CA MET A 182 4.97 -10.45 -10.17
C MET A 182 5.58 -11.69 -9.51
N SER A 183 6.86 -11.61 -9.11
CA SER A 183 7.55 -12.69 -8.41
C SER A 183 7.24 -12.74 -6.90
N ILE A 184 6.71 -11.65 -6.34
CA ILE A 184 6.35 -11.54 -4.92
C ILE A 184 4.90 -12.00 -4.68
N ILE A 185 4.00 -11.74 -5.62
CA ILE A 185 2.62 -12.24 -5.54
C ILE A 185 2.65 -13.77 -5.61
N LYS A 186 2.04 -14.39 -4.61
CA LYS A 186 1.94 -15.86 -4.49
C LYS A 186 0.66 -16.33 -5.16
N TRP A 187 0.79 -16.72 -6.40
CA TRP A 187 -0.30 -17.15 -7.30
C TRP A 187 -0.99 -18.45 -6.85
#